data_04ed57b741e0ee9d4b36e62566073f42
#
_entry.id   04ed57b741e0ee9d4b36e62566073f42
#
_cell.length_a   1.000
_cell.length_b   1.000
_cell.length_c   1.000
_cell.angle_alpha   90.00
_cell.angle_beta   90.00
_cell.angle_gamma   90.00
#
_symmetry.space_group_name_H-M   'P 1'
#
loop_
_entity.id
_entity.type
_entity.pdbx_description
1 polymer ?
#
loop_
_entity_poly.entity_id
_entity_poly.type
_entity_poly.pdbx_seq_one_letter_code
_entity_poly.pdbx_strand_id
1 'polypeptide(L)'
;MYKEHHQTYCVFVTEANDKQSQHRRAMEVNAVMPAVPRYMYWSDQDVSWSQNDHPRIMPNPGGYALVLDPTLIGPSINVKFSKVLIDNGSSINILYRDSMQKLGITENMLEVSHTTFHGIVPGLSCSPMGKIRVDVLFGTRENCRAENIVFEVVDLESPYHALLGRPALAKFMASTHMAYLKMKMPGPNGVITITGNYKRSIECALAGSALAESLVIAEEKRRINHAVALAQSAQLGMPAMTNPNGTMAFKPAQETKVVQVDATFPDHTVIIGAGMSSK
;
A
#
# COMPACT_ATOMS: atom_id res chain seq x y z
N MET A 1 23.04 7.82 -0.99
CA MET A 1 22.18 6.64 -1.24
C MET A 1 21.66 6.18 0.11
N TYR A 2 20.56 6.78 0.59
CA TYR A 2 19.95 6.44 1.87
C TYR A 2 19.10 5.18 1.68
N LYS A 3 19.48 4.10 2.35
CA LYS A 3 18.58 2.97 2.54
C LYS A 3 17.56 3.41 3.61
N GLU A 4 16.44 3.96 3.18
CA GLU A 4 15.32 4.16 4.05
C GLU A 4 14.68 2.80 4.33
N HIS A 5 14.74 2.40 5.59
CA HIS A 5 13.92 1.30 6.09
C HIS A 5 12.47 1.79 6.21
N HIS A 6 11.84 2.05 5.09
CA HIS A 6 10.39 2.10 5.02
C HIS A 6 9.89 0.66 4.90
N GLN A 7 9.80 0.00 6.03
CA GLN A 7 8.79 -1.05 6.14
C GLN A 7 7.46 -0.35 5.93
N THR A 8 6.82 -0.72 4.88
CA THR A 8 5.40 -0.54 4.63
C THR A 8 5.07 0.43 3.50
N TYR A 9 4.50 -0.20 2.48
CA TYR A 9 3.68 0.41 1.42
C TYR A 9 4.41 1.21 0.34
N CYS A 10 5.42 0.60 -0.30
CA CYS A 10 5.74 1.00 -1.67
C CYS A 10 4.57 0.56 -2.57
N VAL A 11 3.72 1.48 -2.92
CA VAL A 11 2.74 1.25 -3.99
C VAL A 11 3.50 1.30 -5.31
N PHE A 12 3.76 0.14 -5.91
CA PHE A 12 4.29 0.06 -7.26
C PHE A 12 3.15 0.18 -8.24
N VAL A 13 3.20 1.19 -9.08
CA VAL A 13 2.29 1.36 -10.20
C VAL A 13 2.95 0.80 -11.44
N THR A 14 2.35 -0.21 -12.04
CA THR A 14 2.62 -0.53 -13.43
C THR A 14 1.52 0.12 -14.27
N GLU A 15 1.88 1.12 -15.05
CA GLU A 15 1.04 1.55 -16.14
C GLU A 15 0.87 0.36 -17.10
N ALA A 16 -0.35 0.17 -17.59
CA ALA A 16 -0.63 -0.87 -18.57
C ALA A 16 0.40 -0.76 -19.71
N ASN A 17 1.13 -1.86 -19.93
CA ASN A 17 2.24 -1.94 -20.85
C ASN A 17 1.72 -1.95 -22.30
N ASP A 18 1.22 -0.82 -22.77
CA ASP A 18 1.05 -0.59 -24.19
C ASP A 18 2.36 0.02 -24.72
N LYS A 19 3.15 -0.80 -25.40
CA LYS A 19 4.38 -0.40 -26.07
C LYS A 19 4.18 0.79 -27.03
N GLN A 20 2.97 0.96 -27.57
CA GLN A 20 2.60 2.09 -28.41
C GLN A 20 2.46 3.39 -27.63
N SER A 21 1.96 3.35 -26.39
CA SER A 21 1.84 4.55 -25.53
C SER A 21 3.19 5.02 -25.04
N GLN A 22 4.11 4.10 -24.74
CA GLN A 22 5.48 4.43 -24.36
C GLN A 22 6.28 5.03 -25.54
N HIS A 23 6.07 4.53 -26.75
CA HIS A 23 6.72 5.05 -27.95
C HIS A 23 6.18 6.45 -28.32
N ARG A 24 4.89 6.70 -28.19
CA ARG A 24 4.29 8.04 -28.35
C ARG A 24 4.83 9.02 -27.32
N ARG A 25 4.89 8.65 -26.03
CA ARG A 25 5.48 9.50 -24.98
C ARG A 25 6.96 9.80 -25.23
N ALA A 26 7.73 8.83 -25.68
CA ALA A 26 9.14 9.03 -26.04
C ALA A 26 9.32 9.96 -27.26
N MET A 27 8.40 9.92 -28.23
CA MET A 27 8.40 10.85 -29.38
C MET A 27 7.92 12.26 -28.99
N GLU A 28 6.94 12.38 -28.10
CA GLU A 28 6.48 13.68 -27.60
C GLU A 28 7.54 14.39 -26.75
N VAL A 29 8.35 13.65 -26.01
CA VAL A 29 9.48 14.20 -25.24
C VAL A 29 10.58 14.78 -26.15
N ASN A 30 10.71 14.27 -27.38
CA ASN A 30 11.73 14.76 -28.32
C ASN A 30 11.26 15.86 -29.30
N ALA A 31 9.96 16.15 -29.36
CA ALA A 31 9.40 17.00 -30.40
C ALA A 31 9.15 18.48 -29.99
N VAL A 32 8.99 18.76 -28.68
CA VAL A 32 8.79 20.13 -28.18
C VAL A 32 9.45 20.21 -26.81
N MET A 33 10.35 21.19 -26.59
CA MET A 33 10.75 21.52 -25.22
C MET A 33 9.49 21.88 -24.46
N PRO A 34 9.05 21.06 -23.48
CA PRO A 34 7.83 21.37 -22.77
C PRO A 34 8.03 22.68 -22.03
N ALA A 35 7.04 23.57 -22.12
CA ALA A 35 7.05 24.78 -21.31
C ALA A 35 7.27 24.39 -19.85
N VAL A 36 8.15 25.11 -19.17
CA VAL A 36 8.42 24.88 -17.74
C VAL A 36 7.11 24.89 -16.98
N PRO A 37 6.77 23.81 -16.24
CA PRO A 37 5.52 23.74 -15.50
C PRO A 37 5.37 24.94 -14.55
N ARG A 38 4.18 25.53 -14.49
CA ARG A 38 3.91 26.76 -13.73
C ARG A 38 4.37 26.69 -12.26
N TYR A 39 4.28 25.52 -11.62
CA TYR A 39 4.71 25.35 -10.25
C TYR A 39 6.24 25.50 -10.06
N MET A 40 7.04 25.36 -11.11
CA MET A 40 8.50 25.53 -11.02
C MET A 40 8.92 27.01 -10.90
N TYR A 41 8.02 27.97 -11.16
CA TYR A 41 8.30 29.37 -10.90
C TYR A 41 8.39 29.73 -9.40
N TRP A 42 8.10 28.78 -8.53
CA TRP A 42 8.34 28.91 -7.09
C TRP A 42 9.80 28.68 -6.68
N SER A 43 10.68 28.33 -7.63
CA SER A 43 12.10 28.01 -7.37
C SER A 43 12.95 29.18 -6.86
N ASP A 44 12.45 30.41 -6.94
CA ASP A 44 13.16 31.59 -6.44
C ASP A 44 13.23 31.66 -4.89
N GLN A 45 12.54 30.77 -4.19
CA GLN A 45 12.57 30.71 -2.74
C GLN A 45 13.48 29.57 -2.26
N ASP A 46 14.52 29.93 -1.51
CA ASP A 46 15.41 28.96 -0.89
C ASP A 46 14.72 28.19 0.22
N VAL A 47 14.62 26.88 0.05
CA VAL A 47 14.14 25.96 1.06
C VAL A 47 15.33 25.31 1.74
N SER A 48 15.62 25.70 2.97
CA SER A 48 16.76 25.20 3.75
C SER A 48 16.34 24.57 5.08
N TRP A 49 17.22 23.75 5.64
CA TRP A 49 17.07 23.10 6.93
C TRP A 49 18.15 23.57 7.88
N SER A 50 17.79 23.82 9.15
CA SER A 50 18.71 24.33 10.18
C SER A 50 18.41 23.68 11.53
N GLN A 51 19.22 24.00 12.53
CA GLN A 51 18.99 23.57 13.92
C GLN A 51 17.65 24.04 14.49
N ASN A 52 17.10 25.15 13.98
CA ASN A 52 15.77 25.63 14.39
C ASN A 52 14.63 24.71 13.93
N ASP A 53 14.90 23.82 12.98
CA ASP A 53 13.94 22.84 12.51
C ASP A 53 13.93 21.56 13.35
N HIS A 54 14.89 21.36 14.24
CA HIS A 54 14.96 20.18 15.09
C HIS A 54 13.69 20.06 15.95
N PRO A 55 13.10 18.87 16.02
CA PRO A 55 11.98 18.63 16.92
C PRO A 55 12.47 18.68 18.37
N ARG A 56 11.66 19.25 19.26
CA ARG A 56 12.01 19.29 20.69
C ARG A 56 12.06 17.91 21.32
N ILE A 57 11.19 17.00 20.89
CA ILE A 57 11.09 15.63 21.36
C ILE A 57 10.83 14.74 20.15
N MET A 58 11.77 13.82 19.86
CA MET A 58 11.64 12.82 18.83
C MET A 58 12.39 11.56 19.28
N PRO A 59 11.70 10.54 19.81
CA PRO A 59 12.37 9.37 20.41
C PRO A 59 13.19 8.56 19.40
N ASN A 60 12.79 8.51 18.14
CA ASN A 60 13.48 7.77 17.09
C ASN A 60 13.47 8.57 15.79
N PRO A 61 14.40 9.52 15.59
CA PRO A 61 14.47 10.33 14.39
C PRO A 61 14.60 9.48 13.11
N GLY A 62 13.72 9.72 12.15
CA GLY A 62 13.67 8.96 10.88
C GLY A 62 12.91 7.63 10.95
N GLY A 63 12.50 7.19 12.14
CA GLY A 63 11.73 5.95 12.33
C GLY A 63 10.21 6.11 12.12
N TYR A 64 9.73 7.30 11.80
CA TYR A 64 8.30 7.58 11.67
C TYR A 64 7.94 8.05 10.26
N ALA A 65 6.79 7.58 9.78
CA ALA A 65 6.23 8.12 8.55
C ALA A 65 5.81 9.59 8.73
N LEU A 66 6.01 10.41 7.72
CA LEU A 66 5.55 11.80 7.75
C LEU A 66 4.05 11.85 7.48
N VAL A 67 3.27 12.11 8.53
CA VAL A 67 1.81 12.24 8.48
C VAL A 67 1.44 13.68 8.75
N LEU A 68 0.76 14.30 7.78
CA LEU A 68 0.37 15.72 7.80
C LEU A 68 -1.15 15.88 7.81
N ASP A 69 -1.59 17.14 8.00
CA ASP A 69 -3.00 17.49 8.11
C ASP A 69 -3.44 18.62 7.12
N PRO A 70 -3.30 18.40 5.80
CA PRO A 70 -3.79 19.35 4.81
C PRO A 70 -5.30 19.47 4.82
N THR A 71 -5.78 20.59 4.24
CA THR A 71 -7.18 20.74 3.87
C THR A 71 -7.36 20.34 2.40
N LEU A 72 -8.27 19.41 2.14
CA LEU A 72 -8.70 19.05 0.80
C LEU A 72 -10.02 19.80 0.50
N ILE A 73 -10.07 20.41 -0.67
CA ILE A 73 -11.19 21.25 -1.11
C ILE A 73 -12.07 20.39 -2.01
N GLY A 74 -13.19 19.94 -1.47
CA GLY A 74 -14.19 19.18 -2.20
C GLY A 74 -15.20 20.09 -2.92
N PRO A 75 -16.07 19.51 -3.75
CA PRO A 75 -17.06 20.28 -4.51
C PRO A 75 -18.11 20.96 -3.63
N SER A 76 -18.41 20.40 -2.48
CA SER A 76 -19.43 20.92 -1.56
C SER A 76 -18.89 21.30 -0.19
N ILE A 77 -17.78 20.70 0.22
CA ILE A 77 -17.23 20.88 1.56
C ILE A 77 -15.70 20.77 1.55
N ASN A 78 -15.06 21.61 2.34
CA ASN A 78 -13.63 21.55 2.60
C ASN A 78 -13.38 20.78 3.89
N VAL A 79 -12.49 19.78 3.83
CA VAL A 79 -12.19 18.91 4.97
C VAL A 79 -10.71 18.98 5.30
N LYS A 80 -10.39 19.29 6.55
CA LYS A 80 -9.04 19.14 7.08
C LYS A 80 -8.83 17.67 7.48
N PHE A 81 -8.04 16.94 6.70
CA PHE A 81 -7.71 15.54 7.00
C PHE A 81 -6.49 15.46 7.89
N SER A 82 -6.62 14.74 8.99
CA SER A 82 -5.57 14.66 10.01
C SER A 82 -4.53 13.54 9.76
N LYS A 83 -4.76 12.64 8.81
CA LYS A 83 -3.94 11.44 8.58
C LYS A 83 -3.61 11.29 7.11
N VAL A 84 -2.89 12.27 6.54
CA VAL A 84 -2.41 12.21 5.16
C VAL A 84 -0.94 11.80 5.16
N LEU A 85 -0.66 10.64 4.57
CA LEU A 85 0.69 10.11 4.46
C LEU A 85 1.46 10.84 3.35
N ILE A 86 2.67 11.26 3.65
CA ILE A 86 3.62 11.79 2.66
C ILE A 86 4.59 10.68 2.30
N ASP A 87 4.56 10.26 1.03
CA ASP A 87 5.34 9.12 0.55
C ASP A 87 6.18 9.50 -0.68
N ASN A 88 7.45 9.74 -0.46
CA ASN A 88 8.42 10.05 -1.51
C ASN A 88 8.69 8.85 -2.45
N GLY A 89 8.35 7.63 -2.03
CA GLY A 89 8.51 6.42 -2.82
C GLY A 89 7.38 6.21 -3.83
N SER A 90 6.18 6.74 -3.54
CA SER A 90 5.02 6.55 -4.39
C SER A 90 5.06 7.42 -5.65
N SER A 91 4.71 6.82 -6.80
CA SER A 91 4.54 7.52 -8.08
C SER A 91 3.12 8.05 -8.31
N ILE A 92 2.21 7.86 -7.36
CA ILE A 92 0.81 8.29 -7.43
C ILE A 92 0.37 8.94 -6.13
N ASN A 93 -0.80 9.59 -6.17
CA ASN A 93 -1.51 10.03 -4.98
C ASN A 93 -2.77 9.19 -4.83
N ILE A 94 -3.10 8.80 -3.61
CA ILE A 94 -4.26 7.95 -3.32
C ILE A 94 -5.24 8.71 -2.44
N LEU A 95 -6.53 8.63 -2.78
CA LEU A 95 -7.63 9.04 -1.94
C LEU A 95 -8.48 7.81 -1.61
N TYR A 96 -8.65 7.52 -0.35
CA TYR A 96 -9.48 6.39 0.07
C TYR A 96 -10.96 6.73 -0.04
N ARG A 97 -11.80 5.74 -0.36
CA ARG A 97 -13.24 5.90 -0.60
C ARG A 97 -13.95 6.68 0.50
N ASP A 98 -13.69 6.35 1.76
CA ASP A 98 -14.28 7.06 2.91
C ASP A 98 -13.93 8.55 2.92
N SER A 99 -12.71 8.87 2.54
CA SER A 99 -12.24 10.27 2.46
C SER A 99 -12.86 11.00 1.27
N MET A 100 -13.01 10.31 0.14
CA MET A 100 -13.73 10.82 -1.02
C MET A 100 -15.17 11.19 -0.66
N GLN A 101 -15.88 10.30 0.04
CA GLN A 101 -17.27 10.52 0.49
C GLN A 101 -17.37 11.71 1.45
N LYS A 102 -16.42 11.85 2.39
CA LYS A 102 -16.34 13.01 3.31
C LYS A 102 -16.18 14.34 2.60
N LEU A 103 -15.58 14.35 1.40
CA LEU A 103 -15.48 15.55 0.55
C LEU A 103 -16.75 15.84 -0.25
N GLY A 104 -17.77 15.00 -0.14
CA GLY A 104 -18.98 15.12 -0.96
C GLY A 104 -18.78 14.70 -2.42
N ILE A 105 -17.73 13.92 -2.69
CA ILE A 105 -17.42 13.39 -4.02
C ILE A 105 -18.14 12.04 -4.15
N THR A 106 -18.86 11.87 -5.26
CA THR A 106 -19.56 10.65 -5.64
C THR A 106 -18.82 9.89 -6.73
N GLU A 107 -19.10 8.61 -6.87
CA GLU A 107 -18.46 7.75 -7.87
C GLU A 107 -18.67 8.25 -9.32
N ASN A 108 -19.83 8.87 -9.58
CA ASN A 108 -20.14 9.45 -10.89
C ASN A 108 -19.26 10.65 -11.28
N MET A 109 -18.53 11.23 -10.32
CA MET A 109 -17.59 12.33 -10.56
C MET A 109 -16.19 11.83 -10.91
N LEU A 110 -15.95 10.51 -10.83
CA LEU A 110 -14.66 9.93 -11.11
C LEU A 110 -14.43 9.80 -12.61
N GLU A 111 -13.24 10.18 -13.06
CA GLU A 111 -12.74 9.87 -14.40
C GLU A 111 -12.21 8.42 -14.42
N VAL A 112 -12.27 7.77 -15.58
CA VAL A 112 -11.70 6.42 -15.75
C VAL A 112 -10.19 6.47 -15.50
N SER A 113 -9.69 5.51 -14.70
CA SER A 113 -8.27 5.29 -14.52
C SER A 113 -7.83 4.00 -15.20
N HIS A 114 -6.64 4.02 -15.79
CA HIS A 114 -5.99 2.84 -16.37
C HIS A 114 -4.81 2.37 -15.50
N THR A 115 -4.72 2.87 -14.29
CA THR A 115 -3.65 2.52 -13.34
C THR A 115 -3.95 1.19 -12.67
N THR A 116 -2.95 0.35 -12.48
CA THR A 116 -3.05 -0.88 -11.69
C THR A 116 -2.05 -0.81 -10.55
N PHE A 117 -2.51 -1.09 -9.34
CA PHE A 117 -1.65 -1.09 -8.15
C PHE A 117 -1.12 -2.49 -7.86
N HIS A 118 0.14 -2.56 -7.47
CA HIS A 118 0.77 -3.78 -7.00
C HIS A 118 1.40 -3.53 -5.62
N GLY A 119 1.30 -4.50 -4.72
CA GLY A 119 2.03 -4.50 -3.46
C GLY A 119 1.33 -3.93 -2.24
N ILE A 120 0.05 -3.52 -2.33
CA ILE A 120 -0.73 -3.16 -1.11
C ILE A 120 -1.00 -4.42 -0.30
N VAL A 121 -1.33 -5.51 -0.96
CA VAL A 121 -1.41 -6.86 -0.37
C VAL A 121 -0.53 -7.77 -1.22
N PRO A 122 0.39 -8.57 -0.62
CA PRO A 122 1.24 -9.47 -1.37
C PRO A 122 0.43 -10.40 -2.28
N GLY A 123 0.72 -10.38 -3.59
CA GLY A 123 0.07 -11.22 -4.59
C GLY A 123 -1.30 -10.73 -5.08
N LEU A 124 -1.79 -9.60 -4.61
CA LEU A 124 -3.02 -8.97 -5.11
C LEU A 124 -2.69 -7.69 -5.88
N SER A 125 -3.27 -7.56 -7.06
CA SER A 125 -3.35 -6.29 -7.78
C SER A 125 -4.72 -5.67 -7.51
N CYS A 126 -4.75 -4.36 -7.32
CA CYS A 126 -5.99 -3.61 -7.15
C CYS A 126 -6.09 -2.56 -8.25
N SER A 127 -7.26 -2.44 -8.86
CA SER A 127 -7.59 -1.36 -9.76
C SER A 127 -8.30 -0.25 -8.99
N PRO A 128 -8.00 1.03 -9.25
CA PRO A 128 -8.73 2.12 -8.64
C PRO A 128 -10.18 2.15 -9.14
N MET A 129 -11.07 2.72 -8.33
CA MET A 129 -12.46 3.01 -8.73
C MET A 129 -12.49 4.04 -9.87
N GLY A 130 -11.48 4.89 -9.93
CA GLY A 130 -11.29 5.97 -10.89
C GLY A 130 -10.32 6.99 -10.35
N LYS A 131 -10.20 8.12 -11.02
CA LYS A 131 -9.34 9.23 -10.60
C LYS A 131 -10.13 10.52 -10.51
N ILE A 132 -9.66 11.43 -9.64
CA ILE A 132 -10.28 12.74 -9.45
C ILE A 132 -9.22 13.81 -9.17
N ARG A 133 -9.54 15.05 -9.53
CA ARG A 133 -8.73 16.22 -9.19
C ARG A 133 -9.30 16.91 -7.97
N VAL A 134 -8.47 17.10 -6.96
CA VAL A 134 -8.85 17.77 -5.71
C VAL A 134 -7.78 18.81 -5.38
N ASP A 135 -8.20 19.99 -4.98
CA ASP A 135 -7.27 21.00 -4.52
C ASP A 135 -6.84 20.67 -3.08
N VAL A 136 -5.52 20.62 -2.88
CA VAL A 136 -4.89 20.37 -1.59
C VAL A 136 -4.26 21.65 -1.10
N LEU A 137 -4.65 22.07 0.10
CA LEU A 137 -4.19 23.31 0.73
C LEU A 137 -3.27 22.99 1.90
N PHE A 138 -2.08 23.57 1.90
CA PHE A 138 -1.16 23.60 3.03
C PHE A 138 -0.91 25.03 3.50
N GLY A 139 -0.60 25.17 4.77
CA GLY A 139 -0.23 26.45 5.40
C GLY A 139 -1.28 27.01 6.35
N THR A 140 -1.11 28.29 6.66
CA THR A 140 -1.98 29.08 7.55
C THR A 140 -2.73 30.14 6.74
N ARG A 141 -3.61 30.90 7.40
CA ARG A 141 -4.34 31.98 6.74
C ARG A 141 -3.41 33.05 6.16
N GLU A 142 -2.27 33.29 6.81
CA GLU A 142 -1.29 34.29 6.45
C GLU A 142 -0.35 33.83 5.31
N ASN A 143 -0.07 32.54 5.25
CA ASN A 143 0.81 31.95 4.26
C ASN A 143 0.32 30.54 3.89
N CYS A 144 -0.45 30.41 2.83
CA CYS A 144 -0.97 29.14 2.37
C CYS A 144 -0.79 28.98 0.87
N ARG A 145 -0.74 27.74 0.44
CA ARG A 145 -0.65 27.35 -0.95
C ARG A 145 -1.55 26.19 -1.25
N ALA A 146 -2.31 26.31 -2.33
CA ALA A 146 -3.18 25.25 -2.85
C ALA A 146 -2.68 24.79 -4.22
N GLU A 147 -2.68 23.48 -4.43
CA GLU A 147 -2.36 22.86 -5.72
C GLU A 147 -3.42 21.83 -6.09
N ASN A 148 -3.77 21.81 -7.37
CA ASN A 148 -4.71 20.84 -7.92
C ASN A 148 -4.01 19.50 -8.11
N ILE A 149 -4.37 18.51 -7.32
CA ILE A 149 -3.72 17.20 -7.27
C ILE A 149 -4.65 16.13 -7.86
N VAL A 150 -4.10 15.28 -8.73
CA VAL A 150 -4.80 14.10 -9.23
C VAL A 150 -4.64 12.98 -8.21
N PHE A 151 -5.75 12.39 -7.80
CA PHE A 151 -5.80 11.22 -6.93
C PHE A 151 -6.39 10.03 -7.67
N GLU A 152 -5.79 8.88 -7.46
CA GLU A 152 -6.42 7.59 -7.72
C GLU A 152 -7.30 7.25 -6.52
N VAL A 153 -8.57 6.96 -6.76
CA VAL A 153 -9.53 6.61 -5.71
C VAL A 153 -9.57 5.10 -5.54
N VAL A 154 -9.41 4.64 -4.31
CA VAL A 154 -9.38 3.21 -4.00
C VAL A 154 -10.39 2.85 -2.93
N ASP A 155 -11.03 1.67 -3.09
CA ASP A 155 -11.91 1.07 -2.10
C ASP A 155 -11.11 0.05 -1.26
N LEU A 156 -10.23 0.58 -0.42
CA LEU A 156 -9.38 -0.20 0.48
C LEU A 156 -9.43 0.39 1.88
N GLU A 157 -9.44 -0.47 2.87
CA GLU A 157 -9.25 -0.05 4.25
C GLU A 157 -7.83 0.48 4.45
N SER A 158 -7.70 1.58 5.18
CA SER A 158 -6.41 2.20 5.46
C SER A 158 -6.47 3.02 6.75
N PRO A 159 -5.39 3.07 7.53
CA PRO A 159 -5.27 3.98 8.65
C PRO A 159 -5.13 5.44 8.21
N TYR A 160 -4.87 5.68 6.92
CA TYR A 160 -4.71 7.00 6.33
C TYR A 160 -5.97 7.46 5.60
N HIS A 161 -6.15 8.76 5.52
CA HIS A 161 -7.22 9.38 4.73
C HIS A 161 -6.84 9.54 3.26
N ALA A 162 -5.57 9.81 3.01
CA ALA A 162 -4.98 9.94 1.68
C ALA A 162 -3.47 9.69 1.74
N LEU A 163 -2.87 9.49 0.56
CA LEU A 163 -1.43 9.42 0.35
C LEU A 163 -1.05 10.47 -0.71
N LEU A 164 -0.07 11.28 -0.41
CA LEU A 164 0.55 12.23 -1.33
C LEU A 164 1.92 11.70 -1.74
N GLY A 165 2.03 11.28 -2.98
CA GLY A 165 3.25 10.79 -3.58
C GLY A 165 4.05 11.89 -4.29
N ARG A 166 5.09 11.47 -5.01
CA ARG A 166 5.97 12.38 -5.78
C ARG A 166 5.24 13.36 -6.68
N PRO A 167 4.11 13.00 -7.36
CA PRO A 167 3.44 13.97 -8.23
C PRO A 167 2.87 15.17 -7.47
N ALA A 168 2.37 14.96 -6.24
CA ALA A 168 1.92 16.06 -5.39
C ALA A 168 3.11 16.86 -4.86
N LEU A 169 4.13 16.16 -4.33
CA LEU A 169 5.33 16.80 -3.80
C LEU A 169 6.03 17.67 -4.84
N ALA A 170 6.12 17.20 -6.10
CA ALA A 170 6.67 17.97 -7.20
C ALA A 170 5.86 19.25 -7.47
N LYS A 171 4.53 19.19 -7.48
CA LYS A 171 3.69 20.38 -7.69
C LYS A 171 3.86 21.41 -6.58
N PHE A 172 4.01 20.97 -5.35
CA PHE A 172 4.31 21.86 -4.23
C PHE A 172 5.77 22.29 -4.17
N MET A 173 6.67 21.72 -4.99
CA MET A 173 8.13 21.85 -4.86
C MET A 173 8.54 21.58 -3.40
N ALA A 174 7.93 20.56 -2.82
CA ALA A 174 8.07 20.27 -1.41
C ALA A 174 9.36 19.49 -1.12
N SER A 175 10.07 19.92 -0.08
CA SER A 175 11.20 19.23 0.51
C SER A 175 10.77 18.60 1.83
N THR A 176 10.98 17.30 1.98
CA THR A 176 10.65 16.56 3.21
C THR A 176 11.89 16.20 4.00
N HIS A 177 11.80 16.24 5.31
CA HIS A 177 12.88 15.83 6.20
C HIS A 177 12.35 14.83 7.24
N MET A 178 12.64 13.56 7.05
CA MET A 178 12.07 12.48 7.88
C MET A 178 12.56 12.53 9.32
N ALA A 179 13.85 12.83 9.57
CA ALA A 179 14.36 12.96 10.92
C ALA A 179 13.77 14.15 11.71
N TYR A 180 13.33 15.21 11.01
CA TYR A 180 12.66 16.36 11.64
C TYR A 180 11.14 16.20 11.61
N LEU A 181 10.63 15.25 10.89
CA LEU A 181 9.20 15.01 10.65
C LEU A 181 8.51 16.27 10.14
N LYS A 182 9.14 16.92 9.16
CA LYS A 182 8.68 18.18 8.58
C LYS A 182 8.70 18.15 7.06
N MET A 183 7.85 18.99 6.49
CA MET A 183 7.84 19.32 5.08
C MET A 183 7.92 20.83 4.91
N LYS A 184 8.75 21.29 4.01
CA LYS A 184 8.86 22.70 3.62
C LYS A 184 8.55 22.86 2.14
N MET A 185 7.91 23.96 1.79
CA MET A 185 7.60 24.32 0.41
C MET A 185 7.60 25.84 0.24
N PRO A 186 7.88 26.36 -0.96
CA PRO A 186 7.73 27.78 -1.22
C PRO A 186 6.24 28.18 -1.17
N GLY A 187 5.97 29.33 -0.60
CA GLY A 187 4.63 29.92 -0.48
C GLY A 187 4.61 31.39 -0.88
N PRO A 188 3.44 32.01 -0.99
CA PRO A 188 3.33 33.41 -1.42
C PRO A 188 4.01 34.40 -0.48
N ASN A 189 4.10 34.10 0.80
CA ASN A 189 4.70 34.96 1.81
C ASN A 189 5.93 34.27 2.46
N GLY A 190 6.78 33.65 1.65
CA GLY A 190 7.96 32.91 2.13
C GLY A 190 7.71 31.42 2.28
N VAL A 191 8.67 30.71 2.86
CA VAL A 191 8.62 29.26 3.02
C VAL A 191 7.52 28.83 3.98
N ILE A 192 6.65 27.96 3.54
CA ILE A 192 5.66 27.27 4.37
C ILE A 192 6.33 26.05 5.00
N THR A 193 6.29 25.97 6.33
CA THR A 193 6.81 24.80 7.08
C THR A 193 5.66 24.08 7.75
N ILE A 194 5.48 22.81 7.41
CA ILE A 194 4.47 21.93 8.01
C ILE A 194 5.17 20.90 8.90
N THR A 195 4.72 20.76 10.13
CA THR A 195 5.28 19.82 11.09
C THR A 195 4.34 18.63 11.25
N GLY A 196 4.86 17.42 11.10
CA GLY A 196 4.15 16.18 11.36
C GLY A 196 4.02 15.91 12.87
N ASN A 197 3.10 15.02 13.20
CA ASN A 197 2.87 14.60 14.58
C ASN A 197 3.31 13.14 14.76
N TYR A 198 4.42 12.93 15.50
CA TYR A 198 5.01 11.59 15.68
C TYR A 198 4.05 10.60 16.37
N LYS A 199 3.20 11.06 17.31
CA LYS A 199 2.20 10.20 17.98
C LYS A 199 1.19 9.67 16.98
N ARG A 200 0.70 10.55 16.10
CA ARG A 200 -0.21 10.18 15.01
C ARG A 200 0.46 9.24 14.00
N SER A 201 1.74 9.46 13.73
CA SER A 201 2.52 8.55 12.87
C SER A 201 2.61 7.14 13.46
N ILE A 202 2.84 7.03 14.78
CA ILE A 202 2.84 5.76 15.50
C ILE A 202 1.45 5.11 15.45
N GLU A 203 0.39 5.85 15.75
CA GLU A 203 -0.98 5.36 15.71
C GLU A 203 -1.32 4.79 14.32
N CYS A 204 -0.98 5.52 13.26
CA CYS A 204 -1.20 5.05 11.89
C CYS A 204 -0.35 3.82 11.57
N ALA A 205 0.91 3.77 11.99
CA ALA A 205 1.78 2.62 11.77
C ALA A 205 1.26 1.36 12.47
N LEU A 206 0.86 1.47 13.74
CA LEU A 206 0.28 0.35 14.49
C LEU A 206 -1.03 -0.13 13.86
N ALA A 207 -1.93 0.79 13.50
CA ALA A 207 -3.17 0.44 12.83
C ALA A 207 -2.92 -0.20 11.46
N GLY A 208 -1.92 0.28 10.71
CA GLY A 208 -1.52 -0.30 9.42
C GLY A 208 -0.94 -1.71 9.56
N SER A 209 -0.10 -1.94 10.58
CA SER A 209 0.44 -3.27 10.87
C SER A 209 -0.67 -4.26 11.23
N ALA A 210 -1.59 -3.87 12.10
CA ALA A 210 -2.73 -4.70 12.50
C ALA A 210 -3.64 -5.02 11.29
N LEU A 211 -3.89 -4.04 10.43
CA LEU A 211 -4.65 -4.25 9.20
C LEU A 211 -3.94 -5.22 8.25
N ALA A 212 -2.64 -5.03 8.02
CA ALA A 212 -1.86 -5.91 7.16
C ALA A 212 -1.86 -7.35 7.68
N GLU A 213 -1.69 -7.55 9.00
CA GLU A 213 -1.77 -8.85 9.64
C GLU A 213 -3.15 -9.49 9.44
N SER A 214 -4.23 -8.74 9.64
CA SER A 214 -5.60 -9.23 9.44
C SER A 214 -5.85 -9.67 7.99
N LEU A 215 -5.33 -8.94 7.01
CA LEU A 215 -5.46 -9.26 5.60
C LEU A 215 -4.69 -10.53 5.22
N VAL A 216 -3.49 -10.72 5.76
CA VAL A 216 -2.71 -11.96 5.56
C VAL A 216 -3.45 -13.15 6.14
N ILE A 217 -3.97 -13.05 7.36
CA ILE A 217 -4.75 -14.11 8.02
C ILE A 217 -6.01 -14.43 7.20
N ALA A 218 -6.73 -13.41 6.72
CA ALA A 218 -7.93 -13.61 5.91
C ALA A 218 -7.63 -14.32 4.58
N GLU A 219 -6.53 -13.96 3.91
CA GLU A 219 -6.11 -14.60 2.67
C GLU A 219 -5.69 -16.05 2.88
N GLU A 220 -4.92 -16.35 3.95
CA GLU A 220 -4.56 -17.71 4.32
C GLU A 220 -5.82 -18.58 4.60
N LYS A 221 -6.77 -18.03 5.36
CA LYS A 221 -8.05 -18.69 5.62
C LYS A 221 -8.82 -18.96 4.32
N ARG A 222 -8.83 -18.01 3.39
CA ARG A 222 -9.45 -18.18 2.07
C ARG A 222 -8.79 -19.32 1.28
N ARG A 223 -7.45 -19.39 1.27
CA ARG A 223 -6.70 -20.44 0.59
C ARG A 223 -6.99 -21.82 1.19
N ILE A 224 -7.03 -21.93 2.51
CA ILE A 224 -7.37 -23.17 3.21
C ILE A 224 -8.79 -23.60 2.85
N ASN A 225 -9.77 -22.71 2.94
CA ASN A 225 -11.16 -23.00 2.61
C ASN A 225 -11.32 -23.45 1.13
N HIS A 226 -10.61 -22.80 0.20
CA HIS A 226 -10.59 -23.21 -1.19
C HIS A 226 -10.00 -24.59 -1.39
N ALA A 227 -8.87 -24.92 -0.73
CA ALA A 227 -8.27 -26.23 -0.79
C ALA A 227 -9.20 -27.32 -0.20
N VAL A 228 -9.88 -27.04 0.91
CA VAL A 228 -10.88 -27.92 1.51
C VAL A 228 -12.05 -28.16 0.55
N ALA A 229 -12.57 -27.11 -0.08
CA ALA A 229 -13.65 -27.23 -1.05
C ALA A 229 -13.27 -28.07 -2.28
N LEU A 230 -12.04 -27.91 -2.78
CA LEU A 230 -11.50 -28.75 -3.85
C LEU A 230 -11.37 -30.21 -3.43
N ALA A 231 -10.89 -30.48 -2.23
CA ALA A 231 -10.76 -31.85 -1.70
C ALA A 231 -12.14 -32.51 -1.55
N GLN A 232 -13.13 -31.78 -1.06
CA GLN A 232 -14.51 -32.27 -0.95
C GLN A 232 -15.16 -32.53 -2.32
N SER A 233 -14.93 -31.65 -3.31
CA SER A 233 -15.45 -31.86 -4.67
C SER A 233 -14.76 -33.04 -5.36
N ALA A 234 -13.49 -33.28 -5.09
CA ALA A 234 -12.76 -34.44 -5.59
C ALA A 234 -13.31 -35.77 -4.98
N GLN A 235 -13.71 -35.75 -3.73
CA GLN A 235 -14.34 -36.91 -3.08
C GLN A 235 -15.74 -37.17 -3.62
N LEU A 236 -16.52 -36.15 -3.99
CA LEU A 236 -17.83 -36.30 -4.60
C LEU A 236 -17.78 -36.76 -6.07
N GLY A 237 -16.64 -36.56 -6.74
CA GLY A 237 -16.39 -37.00 -8.12
C GLY A 237 -15.82 -38.39 -8.27
N MET A 238 -15.49 -39.08 -7.18
CA MET A 238 -15.13 -40.50 -7.26
C MET A 238 -16.42 -41.32 -7.51
N PRO A 239 -16.55 -42.02 -8.66
CA PRO A 239 -17.66 -42.94 -8.83
C PRO A 239 -17.58 -43.94 -7.70
N ALA A 240 -18.71 -44.18 -7.03
CA ALA A 240 -18.81 -45.28 -6.11
C ALA A 240 -18.37 -46.55 -6.90
N MET A 241 -17.19 -47.09 -6.62
CA MET A 241 -16.79 -48.38 -7.15
C MET A 241 -17.70 -49.43 -6.51
N THR A 242 -18.87 -49.59 -7.12
CA THR A 242 -19.65 -50.80 -6.91
C THR A 242 -18.85 -51.93 -7.51
N ASN A 243 -18.09 -52.58 -6.68
CA ASN A 243 -17.46 -53.84 -7.02
C ASN A 243 -18.54 -54.92 -7.16
N PRO A 244 -18.81 -55.47 -8.36
CA PRO A 244 -19.72 -56.59 -8.49
C PRO A 244 -19.08 -57.90 -8.04
N ASN A 245 -17.83 -57.96 -7.67
CA ASN A 245 -17.18 -59.18 -7.14
C ASN A 245 -16.13 -58.80 -6.07
N GLY A 246 -16.48 -59.15 -4.88
CA GLY A 246 -15.69 -59.57 -3.74
C GLY A 246 -14.28 -59.05 -3.54
N THR A 247 -14.12 -58.37 -2.39
CA THR A 247 -12.95 -58.50 -1.54
C THR A 247 -11.61 -58.02 -2.08
N MET A 248 -11.37 -56.68 -2.02
CA MET A 248 -10.12 -56.16 -1.45
C MET A 248 -10.46 -55.01 -0.49
N ALA A 249 -11.13 -55.32 0.59
CA ALA A 249 -11.03 -54.48 1.77
C ALA A 249 -9.56 -54.45 2.16
N PHE A 250 -8.98 -53.26 2.24
CA PHE A 250 -7.67 -53.06 2.83
C PHE A 250 -7.73 -53.66 4.24
N LYS A 251 -7.24 -54.91 4.40
CA LYS A 251 -7.11 -55.52 5.73
C LYS A 251 -5.95 -54.81 6.42
N PRO A 252 -6.17 -54.18 7.55
CA PRO A 252 -5.05 -53.69 8.34
C PRO A 252 -4.10 -54.85 8.58
N ALA A 253 -2.81 -54.61 8.43
CA ALA A 253 -1.82 -55.64 8.73
C ALA A 253 -2.06 -56.14 10.17
N GLN A 254 -2.21 -57.47 10.34
CA GLN A 254 -2.47 -58.05 11.64
C GLN A 254 -1.29 -57.86 12.60
N GLU A 255 -0.12 -57.59 12.07
CA GLU A 255 1.10 -57.31 12.86
C GLU A 255 1.68 -55.97 12.41
N THR A 256 2.01 -55.15 13.39
CA THR A 256 2.67 -53.83 13.17
C THR A 256 4.01 -53.82 13.90
N LYS A 257 4.96 -53.09 13.37
CA LYS A 257 6.24 -52.85 14.04
C LYS A 257 6.46 -51.32 14.17
N VAL A 258 7.10 -50.95 15.28
CA VAL A 258 7.51 -49.55 15.50
C VAL A 258 8.88 -49.34 14.85
N VAL A 259 9.00 -48.35 14.00
CA VAL A 259 10.25 -48.01 13.33
C VAL A 259 10.63 -46.59 13.74
N GLN A 260 11.87 -46.41 14.12
CA GLN A 260 12.46 -45.13 14.44
C GLN A 260 12.74 -44.37 13.13
N VAL A 261 12.24 -43.14 13.00
CA VAL A 261 12.32 -42.34 11.75
C VAL A 261 13.63 -41.57 11.67
N ASP A 262 14.20 -41.22 12.82
CA ASP A 262 15.46 -40.46 12.91
C ASP A 262 16.34 -41.02 14.03
N ALA A 263 17.58 -41.31 13.68
CA ALA A 263 18.55 -41.83 14.64
C ALA A 263 18.98 -40.81 15.71
N THR A 264 18.77 -39.52 15.44
CA THR A 264 19.11 -38.43 16.35
C THR A 264 18.01 -38.12 17.37
N PHE A 265 16.77 -38.56 17.10
CA PHE A 265 15.61 -38.36 17.98
C PHE A 265 14.89 -39.69 18.26
N PRO A 266 15.30 -40.40 19.29
CA PRO A 266 14.80 -41.74 19.59
C PRO A 266 13.28 -41.81 19.87
N ASP A 267 12.66 -40.71 20.24
CA ASP A 267 11.23 -40.63 20.52
C ASP A 267 10.36 -40.44 19.25
N HIS A 268 11.00 -40.21 18.09
CA HIS A 268 10.28 -40.08 16.81
C HIS A 268 10.11 -41.44 16.17
N THR A 269 9.00 -42.10 16.47
CA THR A 269 8.67 -43.42 15.96
C THR A 269 7.40 -43.42 15.13
N VAL A 270 7.33 -44.29 14.13
CA VAL A 270 6.14 -44.51 13.29
C VAL A 270 5.79 -46.01 13.32
N ILE A 271 4.50 -46.30 13.40
CA ILE A 271 3.98 -47.67 13.35
C ILE A 271 3.73 -48.04 11.89
N ILE A 272 4.37 -49.06 11.40
CA ILE A 272 4.21 -49.58 10.03
C ILE A 272 3.80 -51.06 10.05
N GLY A 273 3.20 -51.55 8.97
CA GLY A 273 2.91 -52.99 8.84
C GLY A 273 4.18 -53.83 8.87
N ALA A 274 4.16 -54.95 9.57
CA ALA A 274 5.33 -55.82 9.80
C ALA A 274 5.98 -56.32 8.50
N GLY A 275 5.24 -56.42 7.40
CA GLY A 275 5.73 -56.80 6.07
C GLY A 275 6.42 -55.70 5.27
N MET A 276 6.47 -54.44 5.76
CA MET A 276 7.17 -53.36 5.07
C MET A 276 8.66 -53.34 5.41
N SER A 277 9.52 -53.38 4.39
CA SER A 277 10.96 -53.25 4.59
C SER A 277 11.32 -51.74 4.71
N SER A 278 12.17 -51.42 5.67
CA SER A 278 12.82 -50.11 5.75
C SER A 278 13.82 -49.98 4.60
N LYS A 279 13.52 -49.20 3.60
CA LYS A 279 14.50 -48.70 2.64
C LYS A 279 14.83 -47.27 2.97
#